data_ab1695970111e3847b0feab3f9cd70d5
#
_entry.id   ab1695970111e3847b0feab3f9cd70d5
#
_cell.length_a   1.000
_cell.length_b   1.000
_cell.length_c   1.000
_cell.angle_alpha   90.00
_cell.angle_beta   90.00
_cell.angle_gamma   90.00
#
_symmetry.space_group_name_H-M   'P 1'
#
loop_
_entity.id
_entity.type
_entity.pdbx_description
1 polymer ?
#
loop_
_entity_poly.entity_id
_entity_poly.type
_entity_poly.pdbx_seq_one_letter_code
_entity_poly.pdbx_strand_id
1 'polypeptide(L)'
;MLHPELVDGQYAFYTRPMDGFIDVGSGGGIGWTLCRDITTGVTGPETIIDSRAYHTIKEVKNGQGPVPIKTEKGWLHLAHGVRACASGLRYVLYMFMTALDNPAKVIARPGGHFLAPYGAERIGDVSNVTFSNGWGQLPDKNQTVLIYYGGSDTTCFVARSSVPKLLDWCLNTPEDALTSRKAVDQRLALIRANRALNEPVYD
;
A
#
# COMPACT_ATOMS: atom_id res chain seq x y z
N MET A 1 -12.01 0.38 6.50
CA MET A 1 -12.19 1.36 5.39
C MET A 1 -13.26 0.84 4.45
N LEU A 2 -14.29 1.64 4.17
CA LEU A 2 -15.37 1.29 3.24
C LEU A 2 -14.86 1.37 1.79
N HIS A 3 -15.18 0.37 0.98
CA HIS A 3 -14.97 0.41 -0.47
C HIS A 3 -15.95 1.40 -1.11
N PRO A 4 -15.54 2.19 -2.13
CA PRO A 4 -16.39 3.26 -2.67
C PRO A 4 -17.59 2.79 -3.49
N GLU A 5 -17.62 1.53 -3.91
CA GLU A 5 -18.70 0.93 -4.68
C GLU A 5 -19.26 -0.31 -3.97
N LEU A 6 -20.52 -0.61 -4.21
CA LEU A 6 -21.10 -1.88 -3.77
C LEU A 6 -20.49 -3.03 -4.59
N VAL A 7 -20.23 -4.14 -3.93
CA VAL A 7 -19.72 -5.39 -4.54
C VAL A 7 -20.82 -6.43 -4.36
N ASP A 8 -21.33 -6.97 -5.47
CA ASP A 8 -22.46 -7.90 -5.49
C ASP A 8 -23.69 -7.37 -4.69
N GLY A 9 -23.93 -6.05 -4.81
CA GLY A 9 -25.03 -5.38 -4.12
C GLY A 9 -24.84 -5.20 -2.61
N GLN A 10 -23.63 -5.46 -2.07
CA GLN A 10 -23.31 -5.36 -0.65
C GLN A 10 -22.24 -4.28 -0.41
N TYR A 11 -22.24 -3.72 0.79
CA TYR A 11 -21.15 -2.89 1.25
C TYR A 11 -19.89 -3.76 1.46
N ALA A 12 -18.75 -3.26 1.02
CA ALA A 12 -17.49 -3.98 1.15
C ALA A 12 -16.49 -3.20 2.02
N PHE A 13 -15.74 -3.89 2.85
CA PHE A 13 -14.80 -3.27 3.79
C PHE A 13 -13.41 -3.86 3.67
N TYR A 14 -12.43 -2.98 3.70
CA TYR A 14 -11.05 -3.32 4.03
C TYR A 14 -10.90 -3.21 5.55
N THR A 15 -10.61 -4.33 6.17
CA THR A 15 -10.50 -4.46 7.62
C THR A 15 -9.04 -4.59 8.03
N ARG A 16 -8.83 -4.65 9.32
CA ARG A 16 -7.52 -4.91 9.91
C ARG A 16 -7.72 -5.82 11.12
N PRO A 17 -7.76 -7.14 10.89
CA PRO A 17 -7.90 -8.08 11.99
C PRO A 17 -6.71 -7.95 12.95
N MET A 18 -7.04 -7.87 14.23
CA MET A 18 -6.09 -7.70 15.33
C MET A 18 -6.15 -8.89 16.29
N ASP A 19 -6.18 -10.08 15.74
CA ASP A 19 -6.19 -11.30 16.55
C ASP A 19 -4.91 -11.37 17.38
N GLY A 20 -5.06 -11.33 18.70
CA GLY A 20 -3.93 -11.28 19.63
C GLY A 20 -3.23 -9.93 19.64
N PHE A 21 -3.85 -8.92 20.22
CA PHE A 21 -3.27 -7.56 20.38
C PHE A 21 -1.86 -7.56 20.99
N ILE A 22 -1.51 -8.61 21.75
CA ILE A 22 -0.20 -8.79 22.38
C ILE A 22 0.67 -9.78 21.60
N ASP A 23 0.09 -10.71 20.85
CA ASP A 23 0.81 -11.67 20.01
C ASP A 23 0.93 -11.15 18.57
N VAL A 24 2.04 -10.51 18.29
CA VAL A 24 2.38 -10.05 16.93
C VAL A 24 2.80 -11.19 15.99
N GLY A 25 2.79 -12.42 16.44
CA GLY A 25 3.24 -13.60 15.70
C GLY A 25 2.21 -14.15 14.73
N SER A 26 0.92 -14.06 15.04
CA SER A 26 -0.18 -14.60 14.24
C SER A 26 -1.22 -13.55 13.91
N GLY A 27 -1.89 -13.67 12.78
CA GLY A 27 -2.94 -12.74 12.37
C GLY A 27 -2.40 -11.40 11.82
N GLY A 28 -3.30 -10.50 11.52
CA GLY A 28 -3.02 -9.18 10.94
C GLY A 28 -2.89 -9.21 9.43
N GLY A 29 -2.81 -8.02 8.87
CA GLY A 29 -2.88 -7.81 7.43
C GLY A 29 -4.05 -6.90 7.07
N ILE A 30 -4.26 -6.72 5.76
CA ILE A 30 -5.46 -6.09 5.25
C ILE A 30 -6.48 -7.19 4.96
N GLY A 31 -7.59 -7.17 5.69
CA GLY A 31 -8.71 -8.05 5.49
C GLY A 31 -9.73 -7.48 4.52
N TRP A 32 -10.62 -8.33 4.06
CA TRP A 32 -11.75 -8.01 3.21
C TRP A 32 -12.99 -8.73 3.70
N THR A 33 -14.11 -8.02 3.78
CA THR A 33 -15.41 -8.58 4.14
C THR A 33 -16.56 -7.84 3.49
N LEU A 34 -17.71 -8.48 3.38
CA LEU A 34 -18.94 -7.89 2.87
C LEU A 34 -19.96 -7.70 4.00
N CYS A 35 -20.82 -6.71 3.84
CA CYS A 35 -21.90 -6.38 4.76
C CYS A 35 -23.18 -6.09 3.96
N ARG A 36 -24.24 -6.80 4.25
CA ARG A 36 -25.53 -6.61 3.56
C ARG A 36 -26.26 -5.35 4.00
N ASP A 37 -26.19 -5.08 5.29
CA ASP A 37 -26.86 -3.93 5.90
C ASP A 37 -25.88 -3.21 6.83
N ILE A 38 -25.42 -2.05 6.38
CA ILE A 38 -24.45 -1.23 7.11
C ILE A 38 -24.99 -0.74 8.46
N THR A 39 -26.32 -0.65 8.62
CA THR A 39 -26.94 -0.17 9.87
C THR A 39 -26.82 -1.18 11.01
N THR A 40 -26.67 -2.45 10.69
CA THR A 40 -26.51 -3.51 11.69
C THR A 40 -25.05 -3.66 12.18
N GLY A 41 -24.10 -3.21 11.37
CA GLY A 41 -22.68 -3.40 11.63
C GLY A 41 -22.20 -4.87 11.54
N VAL A 42 -23.07 -5.80 11.11
CA VAL A 42 -22.73 -7.22 11.00
C VAL A 42 -22.09 -7.48 9.64
N THR A 43 -20.85 -7.96 9.66
CA THR A 43 -20.12 -8.34 8.44
C THR A 43 -20.11 -9.85 8.25
N GLY A 44 -19.90 -10.27 7.00
CA GLY A 44 -19.64 -11.66 6.64
C GLY A 44 -18.26 -12.15 7.10
N PRO A 45 -17.86 -13.35 6.70
CA PRO A 45 -16.52 -13.87 6.95
C PRO A 45 -15.44 -12.95 6.39
N GLU A 46 -14.37 -12.77 7.15
CA GLU A 46 -13.22 -11.97 6.74
C GLU A 46 -12.16 -12.83 6.07
N THR A 47 -11.57 -12.31 4.99
CA THR A 47 -10.43 -12.94 4.31
C THR A 47 -9.25 -11.97 4.25
N ILE A 48 -8.02 -12.43 4.46
CA ILE A 48 -6.83 -11.60 4.32
C ILE A 48 -6.45 -11.49 2.85
N ILE A 49 -6.43 -10.28 2.31
CA ILE A 49 -6.06 -10.00 0.92
C ILE A 49 -4.62 -9.54 0.77
N ASP A 50 -4.06 -8.87 1.78
CA ASP A 50 -2.64 -8.50 1.83
C ASP A 50 -2.06 -8.77 3.22
N SER A 51 -1.40 -9.91 3.34
CA SER A 51 -0.83 -10.39 4.60
C SER A 51 0.45 -9.65 4.98
N ARG A 52 0.80 -9.73 6.26
CA ARG A 52 2.15 -9.41 6.73
C ARG A 52 3.18 -10.30 6.02
N ALA A 53 4.36 -9.76 5.84
CA ALA A 53 5.47 -10.51 5.24
C ALA A 53 6.76 -10.24 6.01
N TYR A 54 7.38 -11.30 6.51
CA TYR A 54 8.61 -11.23 7.28
C TYR A 54 9.76 -10.66 6.44
N HIS A 55 10.67 -9.92 7.07
CA HIS A 55 11.76 -9.17 6.42
C HIS A 55 11.34 -8.08 5.41
N THR A 56 10.10 -7.65 5.46
CA THR A 56 9.61 -6.54 4.63
C THR A 56 9.19 -5.35 5.49
N ILE A 57 8.73 -4.28 4.83
CA ILE A 57 8.17 -3.10 5.52
C ILE A 57 6.87 -3.41 6.28
N LYS A 58 6.26 -4.55 6.09
CA LYS A 58 5.01 -4.98 6.72
C LYS A 58 5.19 -6.23 7.62
N GLU A 59 6.37 -6.39 8.20
CA GLU A 59 6.66 -7.56 9.04
C GLU A 59 5.92 -7.56 10.37
N VAL A 60 5.67 -6.38 10.97
CA VAL A 60 4.97 -6.27 12.25
C VAL A 60 3.46 -6.15 12.03
N LYS A 61 3.06 -5.21 11.19
CA LYS A 61 1.65 -4.98 10.84
C LYS A 61 1.52 -4.16 9.56
N ASN A 62 0.36 -4.21 8.97
CA ASN A 62 -0.04 -3.35 7.86
C ASN A 62 -1.54 -3.08 7.90
N GLY A 63 -1.99 -2.07 7.19
CA GLY A 63 -3.40 -1.72 7.15
C GLY A 63 -3.70 -0.80 5.97
N GLN A 64 -4.96 -0.84 5.52
CA GLN A 64 -5.47 0.08 4.52
C GLN A 64 -5.39 1.52 5.05
N GLY A 65 -4.97 2.43 4.21
CA GLY A 65 -5.03 3.87 4.44
C GLY A 65 -6.36 4.46 3.90
N PRO A 66 -6.31 5.42 2.95
CA PRO A 66 -7.52 6.03 2.40
C PRO A 66 -8.34 5.09 1.50
N VAL A 67 -9.52 5.57 1.10
CA VAL A 67 -10.38 4.92 0.10
C VAL A 67 -9.60 4.71 -1.19
N PRO A 68 -9.66 3.53 -1.83
CA PRO A 68 -8.93 3.27 -3.06
C PRO A 68 -9.41 4.14 -4.22
N ILE A 69 -8.50 4.47 -5.14
CA ILE A 69 -8.81 5.21 -6.37
C ILE A 69 -9.10 4.22 -7.50
N LYS A 70 -10.26 4.38 -8.14
CA LYS A 70 -10.63 3.61 -9.33
C LYS A 70 -9.82 4.08 -10.53
N THR A 71 -9.23 3.13 -11.26
CA THR A 71 -8.51 3.40 -12.51
C THR A 71 -8.94 2.41 -13.59
N GLU A 72 -8.52 2.62 -14.82
CA GLU A 72 -8.77 1.67 -15.91
C GLU A 72 -8.06 0.31 -15.76
N LYS A 73 -7.03 0.24 -14.91
CA LYS A 73 -6.20 -0.97 -14.69
C LYS A 73 -6.54 -1.73 -13.42
N GLY A 74 -7.36 -1.16 -12.54
CA GLY A 74 -7.68 -1.71 -11.24
C GLY A 74 -7.89 -0.63 -10.21
N TRP A 75 -8.09 -1.04 -8.96
CA TRP A 75 -8.17 -0.16 -7.81
C TRP A 75 -6.78 0.08 -7.26
N LEU A 76 -6.36 1.34 -7.19
CA LEU A 76 -5.13 1.76 -6.53
C LEU A 76 -5.36 1.88 -5.03
N HIS A 77 -4.53 1.25 -4.24
CA HIS A 77 -4.54 1.32 -2.79
C HIS A 77 -3.28 1.99 -2.26
N LEU A 78 -3.46 2.85 -1.27
CA LEU A 78 -2.40 3.37 -0.42
C LEU A 78 -2.57 2.77 0.97
N ALA A 79 -1.54 2.14 1.49
CA ALA A 79 -1.56 1.43 2.76
C ALA A 79 -0.34 1.80 3.61
N HIS A 80 -0.39 1.50 4.90
CA HIS A 80 0.76 1.64 5.77
C HIS A 80 1.34 0.28 6.13
N GLY A 81 2.66 0.20 6.14
CA GLY A 81 3.42 -0.94 6.61
C GLY A 81 4.27 -0.55 7.81
N VAL A 82 4.45 -1.48 8.73
CA VAL A 82 5.19 -1.28 9.97
C VAL A 82 6.21 -2.38 10.17
N ARG A 83 7.44 -1.97 10.43
CA ARG A 83 8.52 -2.86 10.80
C ARG A 83 9.17 -2.45 12.11
N ALA A 84 9.77 -3.41 12.82
CA ALA A 84 10.60 -3.13 13.98
C ALA A 84 12.00 -2.65 13.55
N CYS A 85 12.52 -1.65 14.25
CA CYS A 85 13.87 -1.13 14.14
C CYS A 85 14.48 -1.02 15.53
N ALA A 86 15.81 -0.88 15.63
CA ALA A 86 16.48 -0.70 16.92
C ALA A 86 15.96 0.52 17.71
N SER A 87 15.48 1.55 17.01
CA SER A 87 14.91 2.77 17.59
C SER A 87 13.38 2.73 17.80
N GLY A 88 12.75 1.57 17.68
CA GLY A 88 11.28 1.42 17.79
C GLY A 88 10.62 1.03 16.48
N LEU A 89 9.33 1.34 16.34
CA LEU A 89 8.58 1.02 15.14
C LEU A 89 8.82 2.08 14.04
N ARG A 90 8.91 1.63 12.80
CA ARG A 90 8.93 2.49 11.62
C ARG A 90 7.69 2.27 10.79
N TYR A 91 6.94 3.34 10.55
CA TYR A 91 5.77 3.36 9.68
C TYR A 91 6.12 3.99 8.33
N VAL A 92 5.71 3.34 7.26
CA VAL A 92 5.87 3.83 5.89
C VAL A 92 4.61 3.58 5.10
N LEU A 93 4.42 4.34 4.03
CA LEU A 93 3.35 4.08 3.08
C LEU A 93 3.84 3.18 1.96
N TYR A 94 2.99 2.25 1.54
CA TYR A 94 3.20 1.41 0.37
C TYR A 94 1.93 1.35 -0.46
N MET A 95 2.05 0.83 -1.67
CA MET A 95 0.93 0.71 -2.60
C MET A 95 0.72 -0.74 -3.00
N PHE A 96 -0.51 -1.05 -3.39
CA PHE A 96 -0.88 -2.28 -4.08
C PHE A 96 -2.08 -2.01 -4.98
N MET A 97 -2.43 -2.96 -5.83
CA MET A 97 -3.62 -2.87 -6.68
C MET A 97 -4.49 -4.10 -6.56
N THR A 98 -5.81 -3.89 -6.69
CA THR A 98 -6.78 -4.97 -6.80
C THR A 98 -7.54 -4.89 -8.13
N ALA A 99 -8.13 -6.03 -8.55
CA ALA A 99 -8.87 -6.12 -9.79
C ALA A 99 -10.18 -5.31 -9.74
N LEU A 100 -10.64 -4.80 -10.90
CA LEU A 100 -11.90 -4.04 -10.97
C LEU A 100 -13.12 -4.91 -10.73
N ASP A 101 -13.11 -6.11 -11.26
CA ASP A 101 -14.20 -7.11 -11.16
C ASP A 101 -14.20 -7.86 -9.82
N ASN A 102 -13.08 -7.86 -9.13
CA ASN A 102 -12.94 -8.50 -7.82
C ASN A 102 -12.00 -7.70 -6.92
N PRO A 103 -12.50 -6.70 -6.17
CA PRO A 103 -11.68 -5.86 -5.30
C PRO A 103 -10.98 -6.59 -4.14
N ALA A 104 -11.31 -7.85 -3.88
CA ALA A 104 -10.57 -8.72 -2.97
C ALA A 104 -9.33 -9.36 -3.62
N LYS A 105 -9.22 -9.35 -4.95
CA LYS A 105 -8.11 -9.98 -5.69
C LYS A 105 -6.99 -8.98 -5.93
N VAL A 106 -5.87 -9.14 -5.24
CA VAL A 106 -4.66 -8.34 -5.48
C VAL A 106 -4.01 -8.75 -6.81
N ILE A 107 -3.69 -7.75 -7.64
CA ILE A 107 -3.09 -7.93 -8.97
C ILE A 107 -1.69 -7.33 -9.09
N ALA A 108 -1.29 -6.43 -8.18
CA ALA A 108 0.07 -5.90 -8.13
C ALA A 108 0.47 -5.60 -6.68
N ARG A 109 1.71 -5.95 -6.33
CA ARG A 109 2.33 -5.75 -5.01
C ARG A 109 3.76 -5.26 -5.17
N PRO A 110 3.98 -3.97 -5.48
CA PRO A 110 5.34 -3.43 -5.52
C PRO A 110 6.06 -3.63 -4.18
N GLY A 111 7.31 -4.02 -4.23
CA GLY A 111 8.14 -4.22 -3.04
C GLY A 111 8.61 -2.91 -2.43
N GLY A 112 9.01 -2.96 -1.16
CA GLY A 112 9.51 -1.80 -0.43
C GLY A 112 8.41 -0.79 -0.07
N HIS A 113 8.83 0.44 0.21
CA HIS A 113 7.92 1.55 0.53
C HIS A 113 7.76 2.50 -0.65
N PHE A 114 6.59 3.11 -0.75
CA PHE A 114 6.32 4.19 -1.69
C PHE A 114 6.74 5.54 -1.10
N LEU A 115 6.36 5.81 0.16
CA LEU A 115 6.71 7.02 0.89
C LEU A 115 7.14 6.67 2.32
N ALA A 116 8.24 7.26 2.77
CA ALA A 116 8.78 7.05 4.10
C ALA A 116 9.22 8.37 4.72
N PRO A 117 9.25 8.50 6.05
CA PRO A 117 9.65 9.74 6.69
C PRO A 117 11.09 10.11 6.31
N TYR A 118 11.30 11.36 5.91
CA TYR A 118 12.59 11.89 5.48
C TYR A 118 12.94 13.19 6.21
N GLY A 119 14.21 13.38 6.54
CA GLY A 119 14.68 14.59 7.20
C GLY A 119 13.92 14.90 8.50
N ALA A 120 13.35 16.09 8.59
CA ALA A 120 12.59 16.57 9.75
C ALA A 120 11.30 15.76 10.01
N GLU A 121 10.74 15.10 9.00
CA GLU A 121 9.55 14.23 9.16
C GLU A 121 9.81 13.03 10.07
N ARG A 122 11.07 12.74 10.37
CA ARG A 122 11.47 11.60 11.22
C ARG A 122 11.39 11.90 12.71
N ILE A 123 11.17 13.15 13.09
CA ILE A 123 11.23 13.64 14.47
C ILE A 123 9.87 14.22 14.85
N GLY A 124 9.31 13.77 15.95
CA GLY A 124 8.04 14.23 16.48
C GLY A 124 7.61 13.42 17.69
N ASP A 125 6.33 13.49 18.02
CA ASP A 125 5.74 12.79 19.16
C ASP A 125 5.94 11.27 19.06
N VAL A 126 5.73 10.71 17.86
CA VAL A 126 6.08 9.33 17.54
C VAL A 126 7.04 9.32 16.35
N SER A 127 8.33 9.20 16.62
CA SER A 127 9.38 9.26 15.60
C SER A 127 9.27 8.16 14.54
N ASN A 128 9.75 8.45 13.32
CA ASN A 128 9.80 7.54 12.17
C ASN A 128 8.42 7.06 11.68
N VAL A 129 7.39 7.89 11.78
CA VAL A 129 6.04 7.60 11.30
C VAL A 129 5.71 8.42 10.06
N THR A 130 5.25 7.74 9.01
CA THR A 130 4.48 8.34 7.90
C THR A 130 3.17 7.60 7.81
N PHE A 131 2.07 8.31 8.01
CA PHE A 131 0.73 7.74 8.05
C PHE A 131 -0.27 8.56 7.23
N SER A 132 -1.15 7.91 6.47
CA SER A 132 -2.14 8.58 5.65
C SER A 132 -3.51 7.92 5.75
N ASN A 133 -4.53 8.76 5.93
CA ASN A 133 -5.95 8.37 5.81
C ASN A 133 -6.66 9.15 4.69
N GLY A 134 -5.92 9.97 3.93
CA GLY A 134 -6.53 10.83 2.93
C GLY A 134 -5.68 10.99 1.68
N TRP A 135 -6.29 10.77 0.55
CA TRP A 135 -5.82 11.24 -0.74
C TRP A 135 -7.01 11.62 -1.62
N GLY A 136 -6.78 12.40 -2.65
CA GLY A 136 -7.82 12.83 -3.57
C GLY A 136 -7.26 13.03 -4.97
N GLN A 137 -8.03 12.66 -5.97
CA GLN A 137 -7.73 12.94 -7.36
C GLN A 137 -8.39 14.25 -7.77
N LEU A 138 -7.62 15.16 -8.36
CA LEU A 138 -8.14 16.40 -8.91
C LEU A 138 -8.76 16.16 -10.30
N PRO A 139 -9.82 16.90 -10.65
CA PRO A 139 -10.45 16.82 -11.96
C PRO A 139 -9.65 17.60 -13.02
N ASP A 140 -8.37 17.32 -13.14
CA ASP A 140 -7.47 17.97 -14.09
C ASP A 140 -6.96 17.00 -15.16
N LYS A 141 -6.43 17.54 -16.27
CA LYS A 141 -5.90 16.75 -17.39
C LYS A 141 -4.75 15.83 -17.00
N ASN A 142 -4.03 16.17 -15.92
CA ASN A 142 -2.88 15.39 -15.45
C ASN A 142 -3.29 14.26 -14.50
N GLN A 143 -4.59 14.17 -14.17
CA GLN A 143 -5.09 13.22 -13.16
C GLN A 143 -4.26 13.31 -11.86
N THR A 144 -4.04 14.54 -11.41
CA THR A 144 -3.23 14.82 -10.22
C THR A 144 -3.83 14.16 -8.99
N VAL A 145 -2.99 13.52 -8.19
CA VAL A 145 -3.34 12.94 -6.90
C VAL A 145 -2.59 13.70 -5.81
N LEU A 146 -3.33 14.19 -4.82
CA LEU A 146 -2.80 14.77 -3.59
C LEU A 146 -2.90 13.73 -2.48
N ILE A 147 -1.78 13.45 -1.83
CA ILE A 147 -1.67 12.48 -0.74
C ILE A 147 -1.39 13.28 0.53
N TYR A 148 -2.36 13.32 1.44
CA TYR A 148 -2.23 13.96 2.74
C TYR A 148 -1.69 12.95 3.74
N TYR A 149 -0.61 13.30 4.44
CA TYR A 149 -0.01 12.40 5.42
C TYR A 149 0.54 13.12 6.64
N GLY A 150 0.56 12.43 7.77
CA GLY A 150 1.23 12.86 8.98
C GLY A 150 2.68 12.38 9.01
N GLY A 151 3.58 13.24 9.45
CA GLY A 151 4.96 12.92 9.78
C GLY A 151 5.18 12.92 11.28
N SER A 152 5.61 11.78 11.82
CA SER A 152 5.94 11.55 13.24
C SER A 152 4.86 12.05 14.22
N ASP A 153 3.58 11.89 13.83
CA ASP A 153 2.37 12.27 14.58
C ASP A 153 2.36 13.76 15.06
N THR A 154 3.13 14.61 14.40
CA THR A 154 3.32 16.03 14.79
C THR A 154 2.93 16.99 13.68
N THR A 155 3.29 16.69 12.43
CA THR A 155 3.13 17.63 11.31
C THR A 155 2.37 16.97 10.17
N CYS A 156 1.46 17.75 9.54
CA CYS A 156 0.74 17.32 8.34
C CYS A 156 1.47 17.81 7.08
N PHE A 157 1.55 16.92 6.10
CA PHE A 157 2.18 17.17 4.81
C PHE A 157 1.25 16.80 3.66
N VAL A 158 1.57 17.27 2.47
CA VAL A 158 0.93 16.86 1.24
C VAL A 158 1.98 16.51 0.19
N ALA A 159 1.89 15.30 -0.36
CA ALA A 159 2.65 14.89 -1.53
C ALA A 159 1.77 14.98 -2.78
N ARG A 160 2.39 15.29 -3.92
CA ARG A 160 1.71 15.38 -5.21
C ARG A 160 2.24 14.31 -6.16
N SER A 161 1.32 13.58 -6.80
CA SER A 161 1.61 12.61 -7.86
C SER A 161 0.54 12.70 -8.95
N SER A 162 0.41 11.66 -9.78
CA SER A 162 -0.67 11.51 -10.74
C SER A 162 -1.02 10.05 -10.92
N VAL A 163 -2.25 9.75 -11.34
CA VAL A 163 -2.70 8.36 -11.58
C VAL A 163 -1.74 7.61 -12.50
N PRO A 164 -1.27 8.14 -13.65
CA PRO A 164 -0.32 7.43 -14.51
C PRO A 164 1.00 7.07 -13.80
N LYS A 165 1.56 7.98 -12.98
CA LYS A 165 2.79 7.70 -12.23
C LYS A 165 2.59 6.64 -11.15
N LEU A 166 1.44 6.67 -10.47
CA LEU A 166 1.11 5.68 -9.44
C LEU A 166 0.85 4.30 -10.05
N LEU A 167 0.21 4.24 -11.22
CA LEU A 167 0.04 3.00 -11.98
C LEU A 167 1.38 2.44 -12.45
N ASP A 168 2.25 3.28 -13.01
CA ASP A 168 3.60 2.88 -13.41
C ASP A 168 4.38 2.30 -12.22
N TRP A 169 4.36 2.98 -11.07
CA TRP A 169 4.96 2.46 -9.85
C TRP A 169 4.42 1.08 -9.46
N CYS A 170 3.09 0.92 -9.43
CA CYS A 170 2.47 -0.33 -9.01
C CYS A 170 2.72 -1.50 -9.96
N LEU A 171 2.71 -1.25 -11.27
CA LEU A 171 2.78 -2.30 -12.28
C LEU A 171 4.20 -2.67 -12.67
N ASN A 172 5.14 -1.74 -12.53
CA ASN A 172 6.52 -1.92 -13.02
C ASN A 172 7.56 -2.04 -11.89
N THR A 173 7.18 -1.82 -10.62
CA THR A 173 8.07 -2.10 -9.50
C THR A 173 7.98 -3.58 -9.11
N PRO A 174 9.11 -4.31 -9.05
CA PRO A 174 9.11 -5.71 -8.63
C PRO A 174 8.58 -5.90 -7.21
N GLU A 175 8.00 -7.06 -6.93
CA GLU A 175 7.63 -7.48 -5.58
C GLU A 175 8.87 -7.68 -4.69
N ASP A 176 8.68 -7.68 -3.36
CA ASP A 176 9.75 -8.02 -2.42
C ASP A 176 10.31 -9.41 -2.70
N ALA A 177 11.62 -9.48 -2.80
CA ALA A 177 12.35 -10.72 -3.04
C ALA A 177 12.49 -11.55 -1.76
N LEU A 178 11.48 -12.27 -1.37
CA LEU A 178 11.44 -13.02 -0.10
C LEU A 178 12.46 -14.16 0.00
N THR A 179 13.25 -14.43 -1.06
CA THR A 179 14.31 -15.42 -1.08
C THR A 179 15.57 -14.87 -1.73
N SER A 180 16.75 -15.39 -1.38
CA SER A 180 18.03 -15.01 -1.98
C SER A 180 18.05 -15.19 -3.50
N ARG A 181 17.42 -16.25 -4.01
CA ARG A 181 17.32 -16.48 -5.45
C ARG A 181 16.51 -15.38 -6.15
N LYS A 182 15.33 -15.04 -5.63
CA LYS A 182 14.52 -13.94 -6.16
C LYS A 182 15.27 -12.60 -6.11
N ALA A 183 16.03 -12.34 -5.05
CA ALA A 183 16.84 -11.12 -4.94
C ALA A 183 17.89 -11.03 -6.04
N VAL A 184 18.55 -12.13 -6.37
CA VAL A 184 19.52 -12.20 -7.49
C VAL A 184 18.80 -12.00 -8.82
N ASP A 185 17.69 -12.69 -9.05
CA ASP A 185 16.92 -12.59 -10.30
C ASP A 185 16.41 -11.16 -10.53
N GLN A 186 15.90 -10.49 -9.50
CA GLN A 186 15.50 -9.08 -9.58
C GLN A 186 16.68 -8.16 -9.92
N ARG A 187 17.84 -8.37 -9.27
CA ARG A 187 19.03 -7.57 -9.54
C ARG A 187 19.51 -7.74 -10.97
N LEU A 188 19.51 -8.96 -11.48
CA LEU A 188 19.87 -9.25 -12.86
C LEU A 188 18.89 -8.61 -13.84
N ALA A 189 17.58 -8.66 -13.57
CA ALA A 189 16.57 -8.00 -14.39
C ALA A 189 16.76 -6.49 -14.44
N LEU A 190 17.02 -5.84 -13.33
CA LEU A 190 17.30 -4.40 -13.25
C LEU A 190 18.58 -4.02 -14.01
N ILE A 191 19.64 -4.82 -13.89
CA ILE A 191 20.90 -4.58 -14.62
C ILE A 191 20.67 -4.67 -16.13
N ARG A 192 19.91 -5.67 -16.60
CA ARG A 192 19.58 -5.83 -18.02
C ARG A 192 18.74 -4.66 -18.53
N ALA A 193 17.71 -4.26 -17.78
CA ALA A 193 16.89 -3.10 -18.13
C ALA A 193 17.73 -1.81 -18.22
N ASN A 194 18.61 -1.56 -17.26
CA ASN A 194 19.48 -0.38 -17.27
C ASN A 194 20.48 -0.40 -18.43
N ARG A 195 21.00 -1.56 -18.82
CA ARG A 195 21.88 -1.69 -19.98
C ARG A 195 21.13 -1.37 -21.27
N ALA A 196 19.92 -1.91 -21.45
CA ALA A 196 19.09 -1.63 -22.62
C ALA A 196 18.75 -0.14 -22.78
N LEU A 197 18.60 0.61 -21.66
CA LEU A 197 18.38 2.06 -21.69
C LEU A 197 19.65 2.87 -22.08
N ASN A 198 20.84 2.30 -21.87
CA ASN A 198 22.12 2.98 -22.12
C ASN A 198 22.83 2.49 -23.39
N GLU A 199 22.29 1.49 -24.08
CA GLU A 199 22.82 1.09 -25.38
C GLU A 199 22.45 2.15 -26.43
N PRO A 200 23.43 2.70 -27.18
CA PRO A 200 23.13 3.63 -28.27
C PRO A 200 22.31 2.88 -29.31
N VAL A 201 21.18 3.45 -29.70
CA VAL A 201 20.40 2.98 -30.84
C VAL A 201 21.21 3.42 -32.09
N TYR A 202 21.95 2.51 -32.69
CA TYR A 202 22.52 2.73 -33.99
C TYR A 202 21.45 2.41 -35.03
N ASP A 203 20.99 3.45 -35.73
CA ASP A 203 20.18 3.33 -36.95
C ASP A 203 21.03 2.81 -38.11
#